data_a24c29145bc0f9e52a8e7c12a59ce490
#
_entry.id   a24c29145bc0f9e52a8e7c12a59ce490
#
_cell.length_a   1.000
_cell.length_b   1.000
_cell.length_c   1.000
_cell.angle_alpha   90.00
_cell.angle_beta   90.00
_cell.angle_gamma   90.00
#
_symmetry.space_group_name_H-M   'P 1'
#
loop_
_entity.id
_entity.type
_entity.pdbx_description
1 polymer ?
#
loop_
_entity_poly.entity_id
_entity_poly.type
_entity_poly.pdbx_seq_one_letter_code
_entity_poly.pdbx_strand_id
1 'polypeptide(L)'
;MQATDCRVLLVYPRFVSASFWNYKETCVAVGAQHPAAPLGLITVAAMLPKNWPVRLIDQNIDMLSARDIDEADLVMTGGMLPQQMETLKIIEQCRSRGKPVAVGGPDVTSSPHVYARASIRIIGEAESVIDDLISAWNAGAREGDFEAEKFKADVTSSPIPRYDLLNFNNYIQVGVQYSRGCPFTCEFCDIIELYGRVPRAKTNSQMLAELEELYRLGYRGHVDFVDDNLIGNKKALKQFLPDLIAWQRQRGFPFEFSTEASVNLADDDELLGLLRDANFFAIFVGIESPDSDTLVAMRKKQNTRRSLENSIHKIYGAGIFVLAGFIVGFDSERGSIAEPMIDCIEGTSIPVCMVGLLYALPNTQLTRRLIREGRLYVGHDIAEARSVIDQCTGGLNFVTARQRRDVLLDYVRVLKSIYHPDAYFLRVRRVARKLKLGPLAQYPAETSRPSRKRGMFEGVTLLDIKRLLRIIWHVGLRHPKLAPHFLRTFCECAWYNPCAVKSAATMMTLYLHLGPFAQQVIGDIERLIERIDHGEWQSPDLVPAAPLEKSPRSILAV
;
A
#
# COMPACT_ATOMS: atom_id res chain seq x y z
N MET A 1 -37.38 -11.89 -14.81
CA MET A 1 -37.41 -12.41 -13.43
C MET A 1 -37.13 -11.24 -12.50
N GLN A 2 -37.98 -10.97 -11.52
CA GLN A 2 -37.65 -9.98 -10.49
C GLN A 2 -36.43 -10.49 -9.72
N ALA A 3 -35.40 -9.66 -9.62
CA ALA A 3 -34.23 -9.99 -8.82
C ALA A 3 -34.68 -10.24 -7.37
N THR A 4 -34.42 -11.42 -6.84
CA THR A 4 -34.70 -11.73 -5.44
C THR A 4 -33.82 -10.85 -4.56
N ASP A 5 -34.41 -10.20 -3.55
CA ASP A 5 -33.65 -9.44 -2.56
C ASP A 5 -32.63 -10.35 -1.89
N CYS A 6 -31.36 -9.92 -1.85
CA CYS A 6 -30.26 -10.64 -1.23
C CYS A 6 -29.55 -9.71 -0.23
N ARG A 7 -29.57 -10.07 1.05
CA ARG A 7 -28.87 -9.33 2.10
C ARG A 7 -27.39 -9.68 2.05
N VAL A 8 -26.57 -8.74 1.63
CA VAL A 8 -25.13 -8.92 1.48
C VAL A 8 -24.40 -8.37 2.70
N LEU A 9 -23.57 -9.19 3.31
CA LEU A 9 -22.61 -8.78 4.33
C LEU A 9 -21.22 -8.73 3.72
N LEU A 10 -20.64 -7.53 3.63
CA LEU A 10 -19.23 -7.36 3.28
C LEU A 10 -18.39 -7.45 4.56
N VAL A 11 -17.38 -8.29 4.55
CA VAL A 11 -16.45 -8.42 5.69
C VAL A 11 -15.03 -8.12 5.21
N TYR A 12 -14.46 -7.03 5.74
CA TYR A 12 -13.05 -6.73 5.52
C TYR A 12 -12.22 -7.44 6.58
N PRO A 13 -11.35 -8.38 6.17
CA PRO A 13 -10.58 -9.18 7.11
C PRO A 13 -9.58 -8.33 7.87
N ARG A 14 -9.28 -8.73 9.11
CA ARG A 14 -8.29 -8.06 9.93
C ARG A 14 -6.92 -8.15 9.32
N PHE A 15 -6.22 -7.02 9.31
CA PHE A 15 -4.77 -7.01 9.06
C PHE A 15 -4.02 -7.60 10.26
N VAL A 16 -2.96 -8.29 9.95
CA VAL A 16 -2.01 -8.77 10.96
C VAL A 16 -1.55 -7.61 11.85
N SER A 17 -1.53 -7.81 13.16
CA SER A 17 -1.20 -6.76 14.12
C SER A 17 0.25 -6.27 14.00
N ALA A 18 1.16 -7.12 13.56
CA ALA A 18 2.56 -6.80 13.34
C ALA A 18 2.83 -6.59 11.84
N SER A 19 2.40 -5.47 11.28
CA SER A 19 2.65 -5.08 9.90
C SER A 19 3.14 -3.65 9.82
N PHE A 20 4.05 -3.38 8.88
CA PHE A 20 4.51 -2.02 8.56
C PHE A 20 3.33 -1.09 8.23
N TRP A 21 2.32 -1.59 7.53
CA TRP A 21 1.18 -0.80 7.04
C TRP A 21 0.06 -0.59 8.05
N ASN A 22 0.11 -1.25 9.21
CA ASN A 22 -0.98 -1.17 10.19
C ASN A 22 -1.07 0.20 10.89
N TYR A 23 0.05 0.91 11.05
CA TYR A 23 0.16 2.23 11.69
C TYR A 23 -0.67 2.38 12.99
N LYS A 24 -0.86 1.31 13.76
CA LYS A 24 -1.78 1.25 14.90
C LYS A 24 -1.59 2.38 15.91
N GLU A 25 -0.35 2.59 16.38
CA GLU A 25 -0.06 3.66 17.35
C GLU A 25 -0.23 5.06 16.73
N THR A 26 0.08 5.20 15.44
CA THR A 26 -0.20 6.42 14.68
C THR A 26 -1.69 6.70 14.61
N CYS A 27 -2.52 5.69 14.31
CA CYS A 27 -3.98 5.82 14.31
C CYS A 27 -4.50 6.32 15.66
N VAL A 28 -4.07 5.69 16.75
CA VAL A 28 -4.45 6.12 18.12
C VAL A 28 -4.05 7.57 18.37
N ALA A 29 -2.83 7.97 18.01
CA ALA A 29 -2.33 9.32 18.22
C ALA A 29 -3.14 10.38 17.45
N VAL A 30 -3.63 10.09 16.24
CA VAL A 30 -4.43 11.04 15.44
C VAL A 30 -5.94 10.90 15.65
N GLY A 31 -6.40 9.84 16.32
CA GLY A 31 -7.81 9.62 16.62
C GLY A 31 -8.57 8.78 15.60
N ALA A 32 -7.85 8.04 14.79
CA ALA A 32 -8.39 7.01 13.91
C ALA A 32 -8.28 5.61 14.55
N GLN A 33 -8.86 4.62 13.91
CA GLN A 33 -8.79 3.22 14.33
C GLN A 33 -7.95 2.37 13.34
N HIS A 34 -8.02 2.71 12.04
CA HIS A 34 -7.31 2.01 10.98
C HIS A 34 -6.73 3.01 9.96
N PRO A 35 -5.63 2.69 9.27
CA PRO A 35 -5.03 3.64 8.31
C PRO A 35 -5.90 3.89 7.09
N ALA A 36 -6.43 2.86 6.43
CA ALA A 36 -7.09 2.97 5.13
C ALA A 36 -8.43 2.25 5.07
N ALA A 37 -9.41 2.85 4.41
CA ALA A 37 -10.71 2.26 4.16
C ALA A 37 -10.65 1.13 3.10
N PRO A 38 -11.56 0.13 3.13
CA PRO A 38 -11.54 -1.05 2.26
C PRO A 38 -12.07 -0.75 0.84
N LEU A 39 -11.31 0.00 0.03
CA LEU A 39 -11.73 0.46 -1.30
C LEU A 39 -12.28 -0.67 -2.19
N GLY A 40 -11.58 -1.82 -2.27
CA GLY A 40 -12.00 -2.91 -3.14
C GLY A 40 -13.39 -3.46 -2.81
N LEU A 41 -13.69 -3.66 -1.51
CA LEU A 41 -15.02 -4.16 -1.09
C LEU A 41 -16.14 -3.16 -1.36
N ILE A 42 -15.92 -1.88 -1.09
CA ILE A 42 -16.96 -0.86 -1.35
C ILE A 42 -17.13 -0.57 -2.85
N THR A 43 -16.11 -0.87 -3.68
CA THR A 43 -16.24 -0.85 -5.14
C THR A 43 -17.11 -2.02 -5.61
N VAL A 44 -16.85 -3.23 -5.13
CA VAL A 44 -17.71 -4.41 -5.41
C VAL A 44 -19.15 -4.17 -4.94
N ALA A 45 -19.35 -3.55 -3.77
CA ALA A 45 -20.68 -3.18 -3.30
C ALA A 45 -21.44 -2.29 -4.29
N ALA A 46 -20.75 -1.41 -4.98
CA ALA A 46 -21.36 -0.51 -5.98
C ALA A 46 -21.77 -1.24 -7.27
N MET A 47 -21.24 -2.42 -7.53
CA MET A 47 -21.59 -3.27 -8.68
C MET A 47 -22.81 -4.15 -8.40
N LEU A 48 -23.21 -4.32 -7.14
CA LEU A 48 -24.35 -5.15 -6.77
C LEU A 48 -25.70 -4.49 -7.12
N PRO A 49 -26.76 -5.28 -7.33
CA PRO A 49 -28.10 -4.73 -7.60
C PRO A 49 -28.55 -3.77 -6.49
N LYS A 50 -29.15 -2.65 -6.88
CA LYS A 50 -29.58 -1.59 -5.93
C LYS A 50 -30.60 -2.06 -4.88
N ASN A 51 -31.37 -3.09 -5.17
CA ASN A 51 -32.31 -3.72 -4.26
C ASN A 51 -31.69 -4.72 -3.31
N TRP A 52 -30.39 -5.01 -3.42
CA TRP A 52 -29.66 -5.85 -2.47
C TRP A 52 -29.19 -4.97 -1.29
N PRO A 53 -29.73 -5.15 -0.08
CA PRO A 53 -29.22 -4.46 1.10
C PRO A 53 -27.79 -4.87 1.38
N VAL A 54 -26.88 -3.90 1.49
CA VAL A 54 -25.46 -4.13 1.75
C VAL A 54 -25.07 -3.54 3.09
N ARG A 55 -24.39 -4.33 3.92
CA ARG A 55 -23.77 -3.90 5.17
C ARG A 55 -22.27 -4.23 5.14
N LEU A 56 -21.44 -3.33 5.67
CA LEU A 56 -19.99 -3.52 5.79
C LEU A 56 -19.60 -3.71 7.25
N ILE A 57 -18.77 -4.72 7.53
CA ILE A 57 -18.03 -4.89 8.78
C ILE A 57 -16.55 -4.90 8.45
N ASP A 58 -15.81 -3.94 8.97
CA ASP A 58 -14.35 -3.91 8.95
C ASP A 58 -13.82 -4.47 10.26
N GLN A 59 -13.23 -5.67 10.24
CA GLN A 59 -12.71 -6.35 11.43
C GLN A 59 -11.50 -5.66 12.07
N ASN A 60 -10.94 -4.64 11.42
CA ASN A 60 -9.92 -3.79 12.03
C ASN A 60 -10.52 -2.77 13.01
N ILE A 61 -11.82 -2.55 12.93
CA ILE A 61 -12.59 -1.55 13.67
C ILE A 61 -13.65 -2.21 14.53
N ASP A 62 -14.46 -3.13 13.94
CA ASP A 62 -15.60 -3.76 14.53
C ASP A 62 -15.40 -5.28 14.69
N MET A 63 -16.20 -5.90 15.54
CA MET A 63 -16.20 -7.36 15.69
C MET A 63 -17.27 -7.99 14.81
N LEU A 64 -16.89 -9.00 14.03
CA LEU A 64 -17.83 -9.86 13.32
C LEU A 64 -18.48 -10.83 14.30
N SER A 65 -19.79 -10.75 14.48
CA SER A 65 -20.56 -11.66 15.33
C SER A 65 -21.21 -12.79 14.53
N ALA A 66 -21.55 -13.86 15.21
CA ALA A 66 -22.32 -14.97 14.65
C ALA A 66 -23.66 -14.50 14.06
N ARG A 67 -24.33 -13.57 14.73
CA ARG A 67 -25.61 -13.02 14.31
C ARG A 67 -25.49 -12.26 12.98
N ASP A 68 -24.40 -11.52 12.76
CA ASP A 68 -24.17 -10.80 11.52
C ASP A 68 -24.14 -11.76 10.32
N ILE A 69 -23.48 -12.92 10.49
CA ILE A 69 -23.42 -13.96 9.46
C ILE A 69 -24.79 -14.61 9.28
N ASP A 70 -25.50 -14.93 10.37
CA ASP A 70 -26.80 -15.59 10.30
C ASP A 70 -27.87 -14.73 9.61
N GLU A 71 -27.81 -13.42 9.76
CA GLU A 71 -28.72 -12.46 9.12
C GLU A 71 -28.44 -12.23 7.62
N ALA A 72 -27.25 -12.58 7.13
CA ALA A 72 -26.89 -12.45 5.73
C ALA A 72 -27.39 -13.62 4.88
N ASP A 73 -27.71 -13.35 3.61
CA ASP A 73 -27.98 -14.35 2.60
C ASP A 73 -26.70 -14.71 1.83
N LEU A 74 -25.80 -13.73 1.65
CA LEU A 74 -24.47 -13.86 1.05
C LEU A 74 -23.45 -13.08 1.86
N VAL A 75 -22.35 -13.71 2.25
CA VAL A 75 -21.17 -13.02 2.79
C VAL A 75 -20.15 -12.82 1.68
N MET A 76 -19.61 -11.62 1.54
CA MET A 76 -18.52 -11.35 0.59
C MET A 76 -17.30 -10.83 1.34
N THR A 77 -16.12 -11.37 1.03
CA THR A 77 -14.87 -10.99 1.67
C THR A 77 -13.71 -11.08 0.69
N GLY A 78 -12.57 -10.54 1.07
CA GLY A 78 -11.35 -10.62 0.27
C GLY A 78 -10.32 -9.62 0.77
N GLY A 79 -9.08 -9.83 0.36
CA GLY A 79 -8.00 -8.99 0.84
C GLY A 79 -6.69 -9.29 0.14
N MET A 80 -5.63 -8.78 0.74
CA MET A 80 -4.25 -9.01 0.34
C MET A 80 -3.64 -10.18 1.14
N LEU A 81 -2.48 -10.64 0.73
CA LEU A 81 -1.73 -11.73 1.36
C LEU A 81 -1.62 -11.61 2.90
N PRO A 82 -1.37 -10.43 3.52
CA PRO A 82 -1.36 -10.28 4.98
C PRO A 82 -2.71 -10.56 5.67
N GLN A 83 -3.80 -10.61 4.93
CA GLN A 83 -5.16 -10.88 5.45
C GLN A 83 -5.61 -12.33 5.21
N GLN A 84 -4.81 -13.16 4.57
CA GLN A 84 -5.14 -14.52 4.12
C GLN A 84 -5.71 -15.37 5.27
N MET A 85 -5.01 -15.44 6.40
CA MET A 85 -5.43 -16.25 7.54
C MET A 85 -6.78 -15.81 8.14
N GLU A 86 -7.05 -14.52 8.20
CA GLU A 86 -8.32 -14.00 8.69
C GLU A 86 -9.44 -14.25 7.66
N THR A 87 -9.15 -14.15 6.37
CA THR A 87 -10.10 -14.53 5.31
C THR A 87 -10.50 -16.00 5.40
N LEU A 88 -9.54 -16.90 5.63
CA LEU A 88 -9.82 -18.34 5.84
C LEU A 88 -10.67 -18.58 7.07
N LYS A 89 -10.47 -17.84 8.17
CA LYS A 89 -11.33 -17.93 9.36
C LYS A 89 -12.76 -17.49 9.07
N ILE A 90 -12.95 -16.41 8.31
CA ILE A 90 -14.30 -15.95 7.89
C ILE A 90 -14.98 -17.02 7.06
N ILE A 91 -14.30 -17.65 6.11
CA ILE A 91 -14.84 -18.75 5.31
C ILE A 91 -15.33 -19.88 6.22
N GLU A 92 -14.52 -20.29 7.20
CA GLU A 92 -14.89 -21.38 8.10
C GLU A 92 -16.09 -21.02 9.00
N GLN A 93 -16.16 -19.77 9.48
CA GLN A 93 -17.31 -19.28 10.23
C GLN A 93 -18.60 -19.30 9.41
N CYS A 94 -18.53 -18.91 8.13
CA CYS A 94 -19.68 -18.96 7.23
C CYS A 94 -20.11 -20.42 6.95
N ARG A 95 -19.15 -21.29 6.64
CA ARG A 95 -19.41 -22.71 6.35
C ARG A 95 -20.06 -23.44 7.53
N SER A 96 -19.53 -23.23 8.75
CA SER A 96 -20.09 -23.85 9.96
C SER A 96 -21.54 -23.43 10.23
N ARG A 97 -22.01 -22.34 9.60
CA ARG A 97 -23.37 -21.80 9.70
C ARG A 97 -24.21 -22.07 8.44
N GLY A 98 -23.68 -22.81 7.48
CA GLY A 98 -24.37 -23.10 6.20
C GLY A 98 -24.62 -21.84 5.36
N LYS A 99 -23.79 -20.80 5.50
CA LYS A 99 -23.92 -19.54 4.75
C LYS A 99 -22.97 -19.52 3.55
N PRO A 100 -23.45 -19.18 2.37
CA PRO A 100 -22.59 -18.98 1.21
C PRO A 100 -21.60 -17.82 1.46
N VAL A 101 -20.33 -18.04 1.08
CA VAL A 101 -19.30 -17.02 1.17
C VAL A 101 -18.58 -16.87 -0.18
N ALA A 102 -18.60 -15.66 -0.71
CA ALA A 102 -17.84 -15.26 -1.90
C ALA A 102 -16.52 -14.60 -1.50
N VAL A 103 -15.43 -15.06 -2.12
CA VAL A 103 -14.10 -14.48 -1.88
C VAL A 103 -13.51 -13.94 -3.17
N GLY A 104 -12.81 -12.81 -3.09
CA GLY A 104 -12.15 -12.18 -4.22
C GLY A 104 -10.94 -11.34 -3.79
N GLY A 105 -10.38 -10.61 -4.74
CA GLY A 105 -9.24 -9.73 -4.51
C GLY A 105 -7.90 -10.33 -4.93
N PRO A 106 -6.79 -9.59 -4.73
CA PRO A 106 -5.48 -9.94 -5.29
C PRO A 106 -4.93 -11.27 -4.79
N ASP A 107 -5.11 -11.60 -3.51
CA ASP A 107 -4.59 -12.85 -2.96
C ASP A 107 -5.37 -14.08 -3.48
N VAL A 108 -6.70 -13.98 -3.56
CA VAL A 108 -7.55 -15.02 -4.17
C VAL A 108 -7.17 -15.23 -5.64
N THR A 109 -6.89 -14.15 -6.36
CA THR A 109 -6.47 -14.19 -7.77
C THR A 109 -5.10 -14.85 -7.94
N SER A 110 -4.18 -14.59 -7.02
CA SER A 110 -2.83 -15.16 -7.04
C SER A 110 -2.78 -16.63 -6.60
N SER A 111 -3.62 -17.01 -5.62
CA SER A 111 -3.60 -18.33 -4.98
C SER A 111 -5.02 -18.89 -4.79
N PRO A 112 -5.80 -19.11 -5.86
CA PRO A 112 -7.21 -19.53 -5.75
C PRO A 112 -7.39 -20.88 -5.05
N HIS A 113 -6.39 -21.76 -5.12
CA HIS A 113 -6.42 -23.08 -4.49
C HIS A 113 -6.46 -22.99 -2.93
N VAL A 114 -5.87 -21.97 -2.33
CA VAL A 114 -5.91 -21.70 -0.89
C VAL A 114 -7.36 -21.49 -0.40
N TYR A 115 -8.18 -20.96 -1.28
CA TYR A 115 -9.58 -20.59 -1.00
C TYR A 115 -10.59 -21.63 -1.50
N ALA A 116 -10.17 -22.88 -1.74
CA ALA A 116 -11.04 -23.96 -2.26
C ALA A 116 -12.24 -24.28 -1.35
N ARG A 117 -12.23 -23.85 -0.08
CA ARG A 117 -13.32 -24.00 0.87
C ARG A 117 -14.37 -22.89 0.79
N ALA A 118 -14.14 -21.81 0.06
CA ALA A 118 -15.16 -20.80 -0.20
C ALA A 118 -16.25 -21.34 -1.11
N SER A 119 -17.49 -20.91 -0.92
CA SER A 119 -18.60 -21.30 -1.79
C SER A 119 -18.44 -20.71 -3.19
N ILE A 120 -18.01 -19.47 -3.27
CA ILE A 120 -17.85 -18.72 -4.51
C ILE A 120 -16.46 -18.10 -4.53
N ARG A 121 -15.73 -18.25 -5.63
CA ARG A 121 -14.46 -17.57 -5.86
C ARG A 121 -14.57 -16.62 -7.05
N ILE A 122 -14.14 -15.37 -6.83
CA ILE A 122 -14.05 -14.32 -7.86
C ILE A 122 -12.55 -14.16 -8.15
N ILE A 123 -12.10 -14.67 -9.29
CA ILE A 123 -10.70 -14.72 -9.69
C ILE A 123 -10.47 -13.64 -10.76
N GLY A 124 -9.59 -12.69 -10.48
CA GLY A 124 -9.33 -11.56 -11.36
C GLY A 124 -10.18 -10.33 -11.01
N GLU A 125 -10.41 -9.47 -11.99
CA GLU A 125 -11.07 -8.18 -11.83
C GLU A 125 -12.60 -8.34 -11.85
N ALA A 126 -13.26 -7.93 -10.77
CA ALA A 126 -14.68 -8.15 -10.54
C ALA A 126 -15.58 -7.51 -11.61
N GLU A 127 -15.16 -6.39 -12.20
CA GLU A 127 -15.90 -5.70 -13.26
C GLU A 127 -16.28 -6.60 -14.44
N SER A 128 -15.47 -7.63 -14.72
CA SER A 128 -15.68 -8.53 -15.87
C SER A 128 -16.62 -9.69 -15.57
N VAL A 129 -16.87 -10.04 -14.29
CA VAL A 129 -17.56 -11.29 -13.94
C VAL A 129 -18.67 -11.13 -12.91
N ILE A 130 -18.85 -9.93 -12.36
CA ILE A 130 -19.84 -9.71 -11.30
C ILE A 130 -21.28 -9.91 -11.80
N ASP A 131 -21.59 -9.56 -13.05
CA ASP A 131 -22.92 -9.76 -13.66
C ASP A 131 -23.22 -11.26 -13.85
N ASP A 132 -22.22 -12.06 -14.18
CA ASP A 132 -22.36 -13.52 -14.28
C ASP A 132 -22.65 -14.12 -12.90
N LEU A 133 -21.94 -13.66 -11.86
CA LEU A 133 -22.22 -14.08 -10.48
C LEU A 133 -23.65 -13.72 -10.08
N ILE A 134 -24.10 -12.47 -10.32
CA ILE A 134 -25.45 -12.03 -9.99
C ILE A 134 -26.50 -12.86 -10.74
N SER A 135 -26.26 -13.14 -12.03
CA SER A 135 -27.15 -13.96 -12.85
C SER A 135 -27.24 -15.39 -12.33
N ALA A 136 -26.11 -16.01 -12.00
CA ALA A 136 -26.06 -17.35 -11.42
C ALA A 136 -26.75 -17.40 -10.04
N TRP A 137 -26.52 -16.40 -9.18
CA TRP A 137 -27.19 -16.29 -7.89
C TRP A 137 -28.70 -16.19 -8.02
N ASN A 138 -29.22 -15.37 -8.93
CA ASN A 138 -30.64 -15.23 -9.23
C ASN A 138 -31.26 -16.51 -9.82
N ALA A 139 -30.44 -17.33 -10.51
CA ALA A 139 -30.81 -18.65 -11.00
C ALA A 139 -30.78 -19.75 -9.92
N GLY A 140 -30.35 -19.41 -8.68
CA GLY A 140 -30.33 -20.33 -7.55
C GLY A 140 -28.94 -20.93 -7.26
N ALA A 141 -27.90 -20.60 -8.00
CA ALA A 141 -26.55 -21.06 -7.69
C ALA A 141 -26.05 -20.45 -6.38
N ARG A 142 -25.34 -21.26 -5.60
CA ARG A 142 -24.74 -20.86 -4.31
C ARG A 142 -23.27 -21.21 -4.23
N GLU A 143 -22.73 -21.82 -5.27
CA GLU A 143 -21.34 -22.25 -5.42
C GLU A 143 -20.88 -21.97 -6.85
N GLY A 144 -19.57 -21.74 -7.04
CA GLY A 144 -18.97 -21.61 -8.37
C GLY A 144 -17.74 -20.72 -8.39
N ASP A 145 -16.99 -20.86 -9.47
CA ASP A 145 -15.83 -20.01 -9.76
C ASP A 145 -16.18 -19.06 -10.91
N PHE A 146 -15.90 -17.78 -10.69
CA PHE A 146 -16.09 -16.71 -11.66
C PHE A 146 -14.71 -16.13 -11.98
N GLU A 147 -14.13 -16.56 -13.10
CA GLU A 147 -12.78 -16.17 -13.51
C GLU A 147 -12.82 -15.16 -14.66
N ALA A 148 -12.25 -13.98 -14.39
CA ALA A 148 -12.12 -12.91 -15.37
C ALA A 148 -10.99 -13.22 -16.37
N GLU A 149 -11.19 -12.89 -17.63
CA GLU A 149 -10.10 -12.88 -18.59
C GLU A 149 -9.04 -11.84 -18.17
N LYS A 150 -7.79 -12.33 -18.02
CA LYS A 150 -6.69 -11.50 -17.51
C LYS A 150 -6.50 -10.24 -18.35
N PHE A 151 -6.36 -9.11 -17.66
CA PHE A 151 -6.02 -7.80 -18.22
C PHE A 151 -7.06 -7.19 -19.16
N LYS A 152 -8.28 -7.73 -19.20
CA LYS A 152 -9.34 -7.31 -20.11
C LYS A 152 -10.41 -6.44 -19.47
N ALA A 153 -10.45 -6.33 -18.14
CA ALA A 153 -11.45 -5.52 -17.49
C ALA A 153 -11.37 -4.06 -17.97
N ASP A 154 -12.52 -3.53 -18.35
CA ASP A 154 -12.66 -2.11 -18.69
C ASP A 154 -12.81 -1.29 -17.41
N VAL A 155 -11.72 -0.66 -16.95
CA VAL A 155 -11.75 0.18 -15.75
C VAL A 155 -12.62 1.42 -15.89
N THR A 156 -13.02 1.77 -17.13
CA THR A 156 -13.97 2.87 -17.37
C THR A 156 -15.41 2.47 -17.04
N SER A 157 -15.69 1.20 -16.85
CA SER A 157 -16.98 0.70 -16.36
C SER A 157 -17.06 0.62 -14.83
N SER A 158 -15.97 0.79 -14.10
CA SER A 158 -15.96 0.76 -12.63
C SER A 158 -16.87 1.85 -12.07
N PRO A 159 -17.84 1.51 -11.19
CA PRO A 159 -18.74 2.48 -10.58
C PRO A 159 -18.03 3.32 -9.50
N ILE A 160 -18.67 4.42 -9.10
CA ILE A 160 -18.25 5.16 -7.90
C ILE A 160 -18.40 4.23 -6.68
N PRO A 161 -17.34 4.02 -5.89
CA PRO A 161 -17.40 3.17 -4.71
C PRO A 161 -18.47 3.63 -3.70
N ARG A 162 -19.06 2.68 -2.94
CA ARG A 162 -20.05 2.94 -1.90
C ARG A 162 -19.41 3.57 -0.65
N TYR A 163 -18.87 4.79 -0.80
CA TYR A 163 -18.29 5.57 0.31
C TYR A 163 -19.27 5.87 1.43
N ASP A 164 -20.56 5.82 1.13
CA ASP A 164 -21.66 5.96 2.10
C ASP A 164 -21.69 4.84 3.16
N LEU A 165 -21.05 3.69 2.90
CA LEU A 165 -20.88 2.60 3.87
C LEU A 165 -19.80 2.88 4.92
N LEU A 166 -18.99 3.93 4.77
CA LEU A 166 -17.85 4.23 5.62
C LEU A 166 -18.17 5.24 6.72
N ASN A 167 -17.67 4.98 7.92
CA ASN A 167 -17.50 6.02 8.91
C ASN A 167 -16.08 6.60 8.77
N PHE A 168 -15.96 7.73 8.09
CA PHE A 168 -14.67 8.36 7.78
C PHE A 168 -13.81 8.67 9.00
N ASN A 169 -14.40 8.86 10.19
CA ASN A 169 -13.63 9.14 11.39
C ASN A 169 -12.78 7.95 11.86
N ASN A 170 -13.09 6.76 11.37
CA ASN A 170 -12.33 5.55 11.71
C ASN A 170 -11.00 5.44 10.95
N TYR A 171 -10.82 6.21 9.87
CA TYR A 171 -9.69 6.05 8.95
C TYR A 171 -8.80 7.30 8.89
N ILE A 172 -7.49 7.08 8.68
CA ILE A 172 -6.56 8.18 8.40
C ILE A 172 -6.78 8.69 6.98
N GLN A 173 -7.01 7.76 6.04
CA GLN A 173 -7.15 8.05 4.61
C GLN A 173 -8.25 7.23 3.96
N VAL A 174 -8.75 7.73 2.82
CA VAL A 174 -9.67 7.02 1.94
C VAL A 174 -9.00 6.86 0.58
N GLY A 175 -9.11 5.67 -0.01
CA GLY A 175 -8.51 5.39 -1.32
C GLY A 175 -9.39 5.81 -2.49
N VAL A 176 -8.74 6.19 -3.59
CA VAL A 176 -9.28 6.21 -4.96
C VAL A 176 -8.28 5.50 -5.86
N GLN A 177 -8.71 4.96 -6.99
CA GLN A 177 -7.81 4.30 -7.93
C GLN A 177 -8.00 4.88 -9.33
N TYR A 178 -6.95 5.51 -9.87
CA TYR A 178 -6.96 6.09 -11.21
C TYR A 178 -6.66 5.04 -12.28
N SER A 179 -5.65 4.21 -12.06
CA SER A 179 -5.21 3.21 -13.04
C SER A 179 -4.82 1.87 -12.38
N ARG A 180 -4.82 0.81 -13.19
CA ARG A 180 -4.34 -0.53 -12.84
C ARG A 180 -3.31 -1.00 -13.84
N GLY A 181 -2.25 -1.66 -13.34
CA GLY A 181 -1.15 -2.20 -14.13
C GLY A 181 0.09 -1.32 -14.12
N CYS A 182 1.24 -1.92 -14.44
CA CYS A 182 2.54 -1.26 -14.38
C CYS A 182 3.39 -1.62 -15.62
N PRO A 183 4.00 -0.66 -16.33
CA PRO A 183 4.74 -0.93 -17.56
C PRO A 183 6.09 -1.63 -17.33
N PHE A 184 6.55 -1.69 -16.09
CA PHE A 184 7.83 -2.30 -15.73
C PHE A 184 7.73 -3.82 -15.57
N THR A 185 8.87 -4.51 -15.53
CA THR A 185 8.98 -5.98 -15.53
C THR A 185 9.82 -6.49 -14.36
N CYS A 186 9.68 -5.87 -13.18
CA CYS A 186 10.41 -6.28 -11.99
C CYS A 186 10.14 -7.75 -11.68
N GLU A 187 11.20 -8.55 -11.49
CA GLU A 187 11.10 -10.02 -11.38
C GLU A 187 10.28 -10.48 -10.17
N PHE A 188 10.34 -9.72 -9.08
CA PHE A 188 9.70 -10.03 -7.80
C PHE A 188 8.25 -9.55 -7.67
N CYS A 189 7.79 -8.69 -8.59
CA CYS A 189 6.52 -7.99 -8.49
C CYS A 189 5.38 -8.81 -9.12
N ASP A 190 4.26 -8.93 -8.41
CA ASP A 190 3.05 -9.64 -8.83
C ASP A 190 2.07 -8.77 -9.62
N ILE A 191 2.21 -7.44 -9.58
CA ILE A 191 1.29 -6.50 -10.24
C ILE A 191 1.09 -6.80 -11.73
N ILE A 192 2.18 -7.12 -12.43
CA ILE A 192 2.11 -7.45 -13.86
C ILE A 192 1.41 -8.79 -14.15
N GLU A 193 1.34 -9.67 -13.17
CA GLU A 193 0.62 -10.95 -13.24
C GLU A 193 -0.87 -10.77 -12.89
N LEU A 194 -1.19 -9.79 -12.02
CA LEU A 194 -2.55 -9.45 -11.61
C LEU A 194 -3.26 -8.52 -12.61
N TYR A 195 -2.60 -7.42 -13.00
CA TYR A 195 -3.22 -6.32 -13.73
C TYR A 195 -2.59 -6.03 -15.10
N GLY A 196 -1.49 -6.74 -15.42
CA GLY A 196 -0.80 -6.61 -16.71
C GLY A 196 0.17 -5.43 -16.80
N ARG A 197 0.77 -5.30 -17.98
CA ARG A 197 1.84 -4.34 -18.26
C ARG A 197 1.38 -3.06 -18.95
N VAL A 198 0.13 -2.98 -19.33
CA VAL A 198 -0.45 -1.78 -19.95
C VAL A 198 -1.32 -1.09 -18.91
N PRO A 199 -0.91 0.07 -18.37
CA PRO A 199 -1.73 0.82 -17.43
C PRO A 199 -3.05 1.22 -18.08
N ARG A 200 -4.15 0.74 -17.51
CA ARG A 200 -5.54 1.06 -17.91
C ARG A 200 -6.06 2.11 -16.95
N ALA A 201 -6.42 3.28 -17.45
CA ALA A 201 -6.84 4.41 -16.64
C ALA A 201 -8.34 4.67 -16.76
N LYS A 202 -8.94 5.09 -15.66
CA LYS A 202 -10.28 5.67 -15.64
C LYS A 202 -10.30 7.00 -16.41
N THR A 203 -11.47 7.43 -16.83
CA THR A 203 -11.64 8.76 -17.44
C THR A 203 -11.49 9.88 -16.40
N ASN A 204 -11.12 11.08 -16.83
CA ASN A 204 -11.04 12.25 -15.96
C ASN A 204 -12.37 12.49 -15.24
N SER A 205 -13.49 12.38 -15.96
CA SER A 205 -14.84 12.58 -15.40
C SER A 205 -15.18 11.56 -14.32
N GLN A 206 -14.80 10.28 -14.47
CA GLN A 206 -15.01 9.28 -13.43
C GLN A 206 -14.24 9.63 -12.15
N MET A 207 -12.95 9.96 -12.27
CA MET A 207 -12.13 10.30 -11.11
C MET A 207 -12.67 11.53 -10.38
N LEU A 208 -13.07 12.56 -11.13
CA LEU A 208 -13.66 13.75 -10.53
C LEU A 208 -15.02 13.45 -9.88
N ALA A 209 -15.81 12.52 -10.44
CA ALA A 209 -17.07 12.08 -9.83
C ALA A 209 -16.85 11.32 -8.51
N GLU A 210 -15.82 10.46 -8.41
CA GLU A 210 -15.45 9.78 -7.16
C GLU A 210 -15.04 10.81 -6.08
N LEU A 211 -14.20 11.78 -6.43
CA LEU A 211 -13.78 12.86 -5.52
C LEU A 211 -14.96 13.77 -5.12
N GLU A 212 -15.87 14.04 -6.06
CA GLU A 212 -17.09 14.81 -5.77
C GLU A 212 -17.99 14.08 -4.78
N GLU A 213 -18.12 12.75 -4.91
CA GLU A 213 -18.92 11.96 -3.97
C GLU A 213 -18.32 11.98 -2.56
N LEU A 214 -16.99 11.83 -2.41
CA LEU A 214 -16.31 12.01 -1.13
C LEU A 214 -16.56 13.41 -0.56
N TYR A 215 -16.47 14.45 -1.41
CA TYR A 215 -16.73 15.84 -1.01
C TYR A 215 -18.18 16.04 -0.55
N ARG A 216 -19.16 15.49 -1.29
CA ARG A 216 -20.60 15.55 -1.00
C ARG A 216 -20.94 14.84 0.32
N LEU A 217 -20.30 13.71 0.61
CA LEU A 217 -20.44 12.97 1.87
C LEU A 217 -19.74 13.65 3.05
N GLY A 218 -19.13 14.81 2.84
CA GLY A 218 -18.49 15.60 3.89
C GLY A 218 -17.06 15.21 4.23
N TYR A 219 -16.45 14.25 3.49
CA TYR A 219 -15.04 13.90 3.71
C TYR A 219 -14.13 15.09 3.37
N ARG A 220 -13.14 15.31 4.20
CA ARG A 220 -12.07 16.31 4.03
C ARG A 220 -10.79 15.75 4.60
N GLY A 221 -9.72 15.81 3.86
CA GLY A 221 -8.42 15.34 4.33
C GLY A 221 -7.66 14.49 3.32
N HIS A 222 -7.02 13.42 3.78
CA HIS A 222 -6.10 12.63 3.00
C HIS A 222 -6.82 11.62 2.09
N VAL A 223 -6.64 11.75 0.79
CA VAL A 223 -7.07 10.78 -0.23
C VAL A 223 -5.85 10.15 -0.86
N ASP A 224 -5.78 8.83 -0.86
CA ASP A 224 -4.67 8.06 -1.43
C ASP A 224 -5.04 7.52 -2.82
N PHE A 225 -4.23 7.84 -3.82
CA PHE A 225 -4.32 7.20 -5.13
C PHE A 225 -3.61 5.86 -5.05
N VAL A 226 -4.38 4.79 -4.82
CA VAL A 226 -3.87 3.42 -4.60
C VAL A 226 -3.47 2.73 -5.91
N ASP A 227 -2.83 3.47 -6.80
CA ASP A 227 -2.34 2.99 -8.07
C ASP A 227 -1.02 2.25 -7.88
N ASP A 228 -0.81 1.12 -8.56
CA ASP A 228 0.46 0.36 -8.51
C ASP A 228 1.67 1.20 -8.95
N ASN A 229 1.44 2.17 -9.81
CA ASN A 229 2.38 3.18 -10.26
C ASN A 229 1.60 4.30 -10.99
N LEU A 230 1.21 5.34 -10.28
CA LEU A 230 0.39 6.43 -10.83
C LEU A 230 0.96 7.02 -12.12
N ILE A 231 2.29 7.08 -12.23
CA ILE A 231 2.98 7.60 -13.41
C ILE A 231 3.19 6.56 -14.52
N GLY A 232 2.56 5.38 -14.39
CA GLY A 232 2.67 4.33 -15.40
C GLY A 232 2.21 4.78 -16.80
N ASN A 233 1.21 5.66 -16.87
CA ASN A 233 0.78 6.35 -18.08
C ASN A 233 0.88 7.88 -17.89
N LYS A 234 2.10 8.42 -18.02
CA LYS A 234 2.37 9.85 -17.84
C LYS A 234 1.52 10.76 -18.75
N LYS A 235 1.20 10.30 -19.96
CA LYS A 235 0.41 11.09 -20.92
C LYS A 235 -1.02 11.28 -20.42
N ALA A 236 -1.67 10.21 -20.00
CA ALA A 236 -3.03 10.27 -19.46
C ALA A 236 -3.05 11.09 -18.15
N LEU A 237 -2.07 10.87 -17.28
CA LEU A 237 -1.97 11.59 -16.01
C LEU A 237 -1.79 13.11 -16.21
N LYS A 238 -0.96 13.54 -17.16
CA LYS A 238 -0.81 14.96 -17.51
C LYS A 238 -2.08 15.60 -18.09
N GLN A 239 -2.97 14.80 -18.66
CA GLN A 239 -4.29 15.27 -19.12
C GLN A 239 -5.28 15.36 -17.96
N PHE A 240 -5.18 14.50 -16.96
CA PHE A 240 -6.07 14.47 -15.78
C PHE A 240 -5.73 15.56 -14.76
N LEU A 241 -4.45 15.76 -14.44
CA LEU A 241 -4.03 16.64 -13.35
C LEU A 241 -4.51 18.09 -13.48
N PRO A 242 -4.56 18.73 -14.67
CA PRO A 242 -5.14 20.07 -14.82
C PRO A 242 -6.61 20.14 -14.40
N ASP A 243 -7.42 19.12 -14.74
CA ASP A 243 -8.82 19.03 -14.35
C ASP A 243 -8.95 18.86 -12.82
N LEU A 244 -8.10 18.01 -12.22
CA LEU A 244 -8.02 17.83 -10.77
C LEU A 244 -7.64 19.14 -10.05
N ILE A 245 -6.66 19.87 -10.57
CA ILE A 245 -6.23 21.17 -10.02
C ILE A 245 -7.40 22.17 -10.08
N ALA A 246 -8.11 22.24 -11.19
CA ALA A 246 -9.27 23.12 -11.34
C ALA A 246 -10.38 22.76 -10.34
N TRP A 247 -10.68 21.47 -10.20
CA TRP A 247 -11.66 20.95 -9.24
C TRP A 247 -11.28 21.27 -7.79
N GLN A 248 -10.03 21.06 -7.41
CA GLN A 248 -9.48 21.38 -6.08
C GLN A 248 -9.62 22.88 -5.77
N ARG A 249 -9.25 23.75 -6.72
CA ARG A 249 -9.36 25.21 -6.58
C ARG A 249 -10.78 25.69 -6.35
N GLN A 250 -11.73 25.19 -7.13
CA GLN A 250 -13.15 25.54 -7.01
C GLN A 250 -13.70 25.23 -5.62
N ARG A 251 -13.14 24.23 -4.92
CA ARG A 251 -13.60 23.75 -3.60
C ARG A 251 -12.67 24.13 -2.44
N GLY A 252 -11.68 24.99 -2.69
CA GLY A 252 -10.75 25.47 -1.66
C GLY A 252 -9.78 24.41 -1.16
N PHE A 253 -9.37 23.46 -2.02
CA PHE A 253 -8.44 22.36 -1.71
C PHE A 253 -8.91 21.48 -0.54
N PRO A 254 -10.03 20.79 -0.68
CA PRO A 254 -10.59 19.95 0.37
C PRO A 254 -9.75 18.73 0.68
N PHE A 255 -8.91 18.28 -0.28
CA PHE A 255 -8.11 17.06 -0.17
C PHE A 255 -6.61 17.33 -0.30
N GLU A 256 -5.84 16.50 0.36
CA GLU A 256 -4.41 16.31 0.14
C GLU A 256 -4.17 14.87 -0.34
N PHE A 257 -3.23 14.69 -1.27
CA PHE A 257 -3.06 13.41 -1.96
C PHE A 257 -1.72 12.74 -1.66
N SER A 258 -1.74 11.40 -1.61
CA SER A 258 -0.56 10.55 -1.73
C SER A 258 -0.73 9.53 -2.84
N THR A 259 0.35 8.86 -3.23
CA THR A 259 0.34 7.78 -4.22
C THR A 259 1.63 6.98 -4.19
N GLU A 260 1.65 5.90 -4.98
CA GLU A 260 2.86 5.17 -5.34
C GLU A 260 3.36 5.58 -6.74
N ALA A 261 4.65 5.79 -6.86
CA ALA A 261 5.29 6.12 -8.14
C ALA A 261 6.73 5.62 -8.22
N SER A 262 7.18 5.34 -9.42
CA SER A 262 8.60 5.02 -9.66
C SER A 262 9.48 6.28 -9.65
N VAL A 263 10.76 6.11 -9.28
CA VAL A 263 11.71 7.23 -9.06
C VAL A 263 11.95 8.09 -10.31
N ASN A 264 11.67 7.57 -11.51
CA ASN A 264 11.75 8.33 -12.77
C ASN A 264 10.68 9.44 -12.91
N LEU A 265 9.84 9.62 -11.89
CA LEU A 265 9.06 10.84 -11.71
C LEU A 265 9.99 12.08 -11.67
N ALA A 266 11.16 11.95 -11.05
CA ALA A 266 12.15 13.03 -10.94
C ALA A 266 12.67 13.54 -12.30
N ASP A 267 12.48 12.80 -13.40
CA ASP A 267 12.89 13.20 -14.73
C ASP A 267 11.90 14.16 -15.43
N ASP A 268 10.73 14.40 -14.81
CA ASP A 268 9.61 15.11 -15.44
C ASP A 268 9.18 16.32 -14.58
N ASP A 269 9.80 17.47 -14.86
CA ASP A 269 9.57 18.70 -14.09
C ASP A 269 8.13 19.21 -14.22
N GLU A 270 7.52 19.04 -15.40
CA GLU A 270 6.12 19.40 -15.62
C GLU A 270 5.20 18.56 -14.72
N LEU A 271 5.41 17.25 -14.72
CA LEU A 271 4.60 16.33 -13.93
C LEU A 271 4.76 16.55 -12.42
N LEU A 272 5.99 16.81 -11.96
CA LEU A 272 6.26 17.20 -10.57
C LEU A 272 5.52 18.49 -10.20
N GLY A 273 5.53 19.49 -11.09
CA GLY A 273 4.77 20.73 -10.92
C GLY A 273 3.27 20.49 -10.82
N LEU A 274 2.72 19.68 -11.72
CA LEU A 274 1.28 19.34 -11.71
C LEU A 274 0.86 18.58 -10.44
N LEU A 275 1.65 17.62 -9.99
CA LEU A 275 1.36 16.89 -8.75
C LEU A 275 1.37 17.82 -7.53
N ARG A 276 2.38 18.72 -7.43
CA ARG A 276 2.40 19.75 -6.39
C ARG A 276 1.15 20.63 -6.43
N ASP A 277 0.79 21.12 -7.61
CA ASP A 277 -0.33 22.06 -7.79
C ASP A 277 -1.70 21.39 -7.55
N ALA A 278 -1.78 20.07 -7.73
CA ALA A 278 -2.92 19.24 -7.35
C ALA A 278 -2.99 18.94 -5.84
N ASN A 279 -1.97 19.31 -5.05
CA ASN A 279 -1.84 19.08 -3.61
C ASN A 279 -1.41 17.65 -3.23
N PHE A 280 -0.55 17.02 -4.05
CA PHE A 280 0.15 15.81 -3.61
C PHE A 280 1.24 16.20 -2.61
N PHE A 281 1.24 15.57 -1.43
CA PHE A 281 2.16 15.89 -0.33
C PHE A 281 3.17 14.77 -0.05
N ALA A 282 2.85 13.53 -0.45
CA ALA A 282 3.65 12.34 -0.19
C ALA A 282 3.62 11.37 -1.38
N ILE A 283 4.74 10.70 -1.62
CA ILE A 283 4.85 9.64 -2.64
C ILE A 283 5.65 8.48 -2.06
N PHE A 284 5.12 7.26 -2.22
CA PHE A 284 5.89 6.04 -1.95
C PHE A 284 6.67 5.65 -3.21
N VAL A 285 7.98 5.42 -3.05
CA VAL A 285 8.88 5.07 -4.14
C VAL A 285 9.56 3.74 -3.86
N GLY A 286 9.36 2.75 -4.73
CA GLY A 286 10.16 1.53 -4.67
C GLY A 286 11.60 1.79 -5.13
N ILE A 287 12.55 1.85 -4.21
CA ILE A 287 13.98 1.95 -4.50
C ILE A 287 14.60 0.56 -4.62
N GLU A 288 14.24 -0.33 -3.74
CA GLU A 288 14.59 -1.73 -3.56
C GLU A 288 16.06 -1.94 -3.14
N SER A 289 17.01 -1.44 -3.90
CA SER A 289 18.44 -1.59 -3.61
C SER A 289 19.23 -0.36 -4.05
N PRO A 290 20.27 0.04 -3.33
CA PRO A 290 21.23 1.04 -3.78
C PRO A 290 22.19 0.47 -4.83
N ASP A 291 22.31 -0.86 -4.95
CA ASP A 291 23.25 -1.54 -5.84
C ASP A 291 22.71 -1.62 -7.28
N SER A 292 23.45 -1.02 -8.20
CA SER A 292 23.07 -0.93 -9.61
C SER A 292 23.00 -2.30 -10.30
N ASP A 293 23.90 -3.22 -9.96
CA ASP A 293 23.94 -4.55 -10.55
C ASP A 293 22.73 -5.37 -10.12
N THR A 294 22.34 -5.23 -8.87
CA THR A 294 21.13 -5.83 -8.30
C THR A 294 19.87 -5.27 -9.00
N LEU A 295 19.78 -3.95 -9.21
CA LEU A 295 18.66 -3.33 -9.94
C LEU A 295 18.54 -3.85 -11.38
N VAL A 296 19.69 -4.04 -12.07
CA VAL A 296 19.72 -4.61 -13.41
C VAL A 296 19.27 -6.07 -13.40
N ALA A 297 19.79 -6.87 -12.48
CA ALA A 297 19.47 -8.30 -12.37
C ALA A 297 17.98 -8.54 -12.10
N MET A 298 17.35 -7.73 -11.23
CA MET A 298 15.91 -7.81 -10.93
C MET A 298 15.02 -7.08 -11.95
N ARG A 299 15.61 -6.56 -13.03
CA ARG A 299 14.92 -5.83 -14.12
C ARG A 299 14.26 -4.51 -13.71
N LYS A 300 14.72 -3.86 -12.65
CA LYS A 300 14.24 -2.54 -12.23
C LYS A 300 14.99 -1.40 -12.92
N LYS A 301 14.92 -1.39 -14.25
CA LYS A 301 15.69 -0.49 -15.13
C LYS A 301 15.40 1.00 -14.88
N GLN A 302 14.21 1.34 -14.38
CA GLN A 302 13.82 2.72 -14.08
C GLN A 302 14.64 3.34 -12.95
N ASN A 303 15.29 2.54 -12.11
CA ASN A 303 16.14 3.01 -11.00
C ASN A 303 17.63 3.08 -11.39
N THR A 304 18.04 2.51 -12.52
CA THR A 304 19.43 2.51 -12.97
C THR A 304 19.81 3.83 -13.67
N ARG A 305 21.11 4.10 -13.81
CA ARG A 305 21.68 5.26 -14.55
C ARG A 305 21.23 6.63 -14.00
N ARG A 306 21.01 6.73 -12.69
CA ARG A 306 20.64 7.97 -12.02
C ARG A 306 21.27 8.07 -10.63
N SER A 307 21.45 9.29 -10.15
CA SER A 307 21.68 9.53 -8.74
C SER A 307 20.33 9.47 -8.01
N LEU A 308 20.16 8.46 -7.16
CA LEU A 308 18.95 8.33 -6.31
C LEU A 308 18.82 9.57 -5.41
N GLU A 309 19.92 10.01 -4.80
CA GLU A 309 19.94 11.19 -3.94
C GLU A 309 19.41 12.43 -4.67
N ASN A 310 19.96 12.74 -5.85
CA ASN A 310 19.51 13.89 -6.64
C ASN A 310 18.04 13.77 -7.05
N SER A 311 17.60 12.56 -7.43
CA SER A 311 16.20 12.31 -7.82
C SER A 311 15.24 12.56 -6.64
N ILE A 312 15.56 12.03 -5.46
CA ILE A 312 14.73 12.22 -4.26
C ILE A 312 14.74 13.69 -3.81
N HIS A 313 15.91 14.34 -3.80
CA HIS A 313 16.01 15.75 -3.44
C HIS A 313 15.23 16.66 -4.40
N LYS A 314 15.12 16.28 -5.68
CA LYS A 314 14.30 16.99 -6.66
C LYS A 314 12.80 16.87 -6.35
N ILE A 315 12.34 15.71 -5.91
CA ILE A 315 10.96 15.50 -5.44
C ILE A 315 10.68 16.36 -4.20
N TYR A 316 11.62 16.40 -3.22
CA TYR A 316 11.50 17.34 -2.08
C TYR A 316 11.45 18.80 -2.53
N GLY A 317 12.23 19.15 -3.57
CA GLY A 317 12.19 20.48 -4.19
C GLY A 317 10.85 20.84 -4.81
N ALA A 318 10.00 19.86 -5.12
CA ALA A 318 8.60 20.06 -5.53
C ALA A 318 7.63 20.15 -4.34
N GLY A 319 8.10 20.04 -3.09
CA GLY A 319 7.26 20.11 -1.90
C GLY A 319 6.63 18.77 -1.50
N ILE A 320 7.04 17.67 -2.12
CA ILE A 320 6.50 16.33 -1.89
C ILE A 320 7.53 15.52 -1.11
N PHE A 321 7.17 14.96 0.04
CA PHE A 321 8.08 14.07 0.75
C PHE A 321 7.95 12.61 0.25
N VAL A 322 9.03 11.85 0.42
CA VAL A 322 9.14 10.48 -0.08
C VAL A 322 9.15 9.49 1.08
N LEU A 323 8.32 8.45 0.93
CA LEU A 323 8.45 7.17 1.64
C LEU A 323 9.10 6.18 0.66
N ALA A 324 9.88 5.22 1.13
CA ALA A 324 10.54 4.30 0.19
C ALA A 324 10.49 2.83 0.63
N GLY A 325 10.44 1.94 -0.38
CA GLY A 325 10.61 0.52 -0.22
C GLY A 325 12.05 0.08 -0.52
N PHE A 326 12.59 -0.79 0.32
CA PHE A 326 13.88 -1.46 0.15
C PHE A 326 13.72 -2.95 0.39
N ILE A 327 14.51 -3.77 -0.29
CA ILE A 327 14.47 -5.22 -0.18
C ILE A 327 15.88 -5.75 0.02
N VAL A 328 16.06 -6.68 0.97
CA VAL A 328 17.31 -7.38 1.28
C VAL A 328 17.17 -8.85 0.90
N GLY A 329 18.18 -9.45 0.31
CA GLY A 329 18.23 -10.87 0.02
C GLY A 329 18.13 -11.24 -1.46
N PHE A 330 18.43 -10.33 -2.38
CA PHE A 330 18.55 -10.65 -3.80
C PHE A 330 19.76 -11.53 -4.09
N ASP A 331 19.63 -12.45 -5.05
CA ASP A 331 20.70 -13.35 -5.46
C ASP A 331 21.94 -12.64 -6.03
N SER A 332 21.78 -11.43 -6.51
CA SER A 332 22.85 -10.60 -7.08
C SER A 332 23.67 -9.82 -6.04
N GLU A 333 23.19 -9.75 -4.80
CA GLU A 333 23.94 -9.08 -3.72
C GLU A 333 25.28 -9.77 -3.46
N ARG A 334 26.36 -9.01 -3.58
CA ARG A 334 27.72 -9.49 -3.30
C ARG A 334 28.26 -8.87 -2.02
N GLY A 335 28.56 -9.70 -1.03
CA GLY A 335 28.98 -9.22 0.28
C GLY A 335 27.82 -8.60 1.08
N SER A 336 28.12 -7.78 2.08
CA SER A 336 27.11 -7.10 2.89
C SER A 336 26.50 -5.93 2.15
N ILE A 337 25.16 -5.85 2.12
CA ILE A 337 24.39 -4.72 1.56
C ILE A 337 24.05 -3.69 2.63
N ALA A 338 24.32 -3.96 3.92
CA ALA A 338 23.87 -3.14 5.02
C ALA A 338 24.39 -1.69 4.94
N GLU A 339 25.72 -1.50 4.85
CA GLU A 339 26.30 -0.15 4.79
C GLU A 339 25.86 0.62 3.54
N PRO A 340 25.93 0.06 2.30
CA PRO A 340 25.42 0.76 1.12
C PRO A 340 23.97 1.18 1.25
N MET A 341 23.10 0.37 1.89
CA MET A 341 21.69 0.70 2.09
C MET A 341 21.51 1.81 3.13
N ILE A 342 22.22 1.75 4.24
CA ILE A 342 22.22 2.80 5.26
C ILE A 342 22.69 4.12 4.66
N ASP A 343 23.81 4.11 3.93
CA ASP A 343 24.36 5.32 3.28
C ASP A 343 23.38 5.92 2.27
N CYS A 344 22.69 5.08 1.49
CA CYS A 344 21.66 5.53 0.56
C CYS A 344 20.48 6.20 1.29
N ILE A 345 20.00 5.60 2.38
CA ILE A 345 18.89 6.13 3.19
C ILE A 345 19.30 7.45 3.86
N GLU A 346 20.50 7.53 4.40
CA GLU A 346 21.01 8.75 5.03
C GLU A 346 21.28 9.86 4.01
N GLY A 347 21.86 9.55 2.85
CA GLY A 347 22.13 10.50 1.77
C GLY A 347 20.83 11.07 1.18
N THR A 348 19.85 10.22 0.91
CA THR A 348 18.51 10.64 0.44
C THR A 348 17.71 11.33 1.53
N SER A 349 18.05 11.10 2.79
CA SER A 349 17.32 11.58 3.99
C SER A 349 15.88 11.08 4.08
N ILE A 350 15.53 9.93 3.46
CA ILE A 350 14.17 9.37 3.52
C ILE A 350 13.89 8.90 4.95
N PRO A 351 12.88 9.46 5.65
CA PRO A 351 12.63 9.08 7.04
C PRO A 351 11.85 7.77 7.15
N VAL A 352 10.88 7.53 6.28
CA VAL A 352 9.99 6.37 6.32
C VAL A 352 10.44 5.37 5.26
N CYS A 353 11.09 4.30 5.70
CA CYS A 353 11.63 3.25 4.83
C CYS A 353 11.03 1.90 5.19
N MET A 354 10.24 1.30 4.30
CA MET A 354 9.87 -0.09 4.40
C MET A 354 11.05 -0.93 3.92
N VAL A 355 11.77 -1.56 4.84
CA VAL A 355 12.83 -2.51 4.49
C VAL A 355 12.27 -3.90 4.73
N GLY A 356 12.19 -4.70 3.67
CA GLY A 356 11.68 -6.07 3.71
C GLY A 356 12.74 -7.09 3.29
N LEU A 357 12.54 -8.33 3.70
CA LEU A 357 13.27 -9.48 3.16
C LEU A 357 12.60 -9.91 1.85
N LEU A 358 13.40 -10.28 0.84
CA LEU A 358 12.87 -10.73 -0.43
C LEU A 358 11.93 -11.93 -0.23
N TYR A 359 10.74 -11.81 -0.78
CA TYR A 359 9.71 -12.84 -0.75
C TYR A 359 9.29 -13.22 -2.18
N ALA A 360 9.33 -14.50 -2.49
CA ALA A 360 8.86 -15.02 -3.77
C ALA A 360 7.32 -15.10 -3.73
N LEU A 361 6.67 -14.03 -4.16
CA LEU A 361 5.21 -13.96 -4.26
C LEU A 361 4.67 -14.96 -5.28
N PRO A 362 3.47 -15.53 -5.09
CA PRO A 362 2.87 -16.48 -6.02
C PRO A 362 2.84 -15.93 -7.46
N ASN A 363 3.07 -16.80 -8.43
CA ASN A 363 3.00 -16.51 -9.86
C ASN A 363 3.98 -15.44 -10.40
N THR A 364 4.93 -14.94 -9.60
CA THR A 364 5.92 -13.98 -10.10
C THR A 364 6.99 -14.65 -10.97
N GLN A 365 7.73 -13.85 -11.73
CA GLN A 365 8.88 -14.35 -12.49
C GLN A 365 9.95 -14.95 -11.55
N LEU A 366 10.14 -14.33 -10.38
CA LEU A 366 11.03 -14.82 -9.31
C LEU A 366 10.61 -16.23 -8.87
N THR A 367 9.34 -16.44 -8.53
CA THR A 367 8.82 -17.73 -8.08
C THR A 367 9.00 -18.80 -9.16
N ARG A 368 8.66 -18.50 -10.42
CA ARG A 368 8.88 -19.42 -11.55
C ARG A 368 10.36 -19.77 -11.75
N ARG A 369 11.27 -18.81 -11.53
CA ARG A 369 12.72 -19.05 -11.58
C ARG A 369 13.18 -19.97 -10.45
N LEU A 370 12.78 -19.67 -9.23
CA LEU A 370 13.17 -20.43 -8.04
C LEU A 370 12.63 -21.88 -8.07
N ILE A 371 11.41 -22.11 -8.60
CA ILE A 371 10.88 -23.45 -8.84
C ILE A 371 11.79 -24.23 -9.82
N ARG A 372 12.15 -23.61 -10.95
CA ARG A 372 13.04 -24.25 -11.94
C ARG A 372 14.42 -24.57 -11.38
N GLU A 373 14.92 -23.73 -10.49
CA GLU A 373 16.20 -23.90 -9.80
C GLU A 373 16.11 -24.89 -8.62
N GLY A 374 14.91 -25.36 -8.25
CA GLY A 374 14.69 -26.22 -7.10
C GLY A 374 15.05 -25.54 -5.76
N ARG A 375 14.79 -24.24 -5.65
CA ARG A 375 15.15 -23.41 -4.50
C ARG A 375 13.96 -22.89 -3.70
N LEU A 376 12.73 -23.05 -4.17
CA LEU A 376 11.53 -22.60 -3.48
C LEU A 376 11.15 -23.62 -2.40
N TYR A 377 10.77 -23.14 -1.20
CA TYR A 377 10.31 -24.01 -0.13
C TYR A 377 8.86 -24.46 -0.33
N VAL A 378 8.53 -25.69 0.06
CA VAL A 378 7.16 -26.16 0.20
C VAL A 378 6.48 -25.34 1.31
N GLY A 379 5.21 -25.00 1.14
CA GLY A 379 4.52 -24.14 2.09
C GLY A 379 4.99 -22.69 1.99
N HIS A 380 5.46 -22.29 0.83
CA HIS A 380 5.78 -20.88 0.54
C HIS A 380 4.56 -19.96 0.62
N ASP A 381 3.35 -20.52 0.57
CA ASP A 381 2.12 -19.79 0.85
C ASP A 381 1.93 -19.61 2.36
N ILE A 382 1.46 -18.44 2.77
CA ILE A 382 1.30 -18.07 4.19
C ILE A 382 0.37 -19.04 4.94
N ALA A 383 -0.67 -19.56 4.28
CA ALA A 383 -1.63 -20.50 4.85
C ALA A 383 -0.99 -21.79 5.38
N GLU A 384 0.10 -22.25 4.75
CA GLU A 384 0.83 -23.45 5.17
C GLU A 384 1.89 -23.16 6.23
N ALA A 385 2.40 -21.93 6.29
CA ALA A 385 3.51 -21.54 7.16
C ALA A 385 3.15 -21.49 8.66
N ARG A 386 1.89 -21.65 9.05
CA ARG A 386 1.37 -21.61 10.45
C ARG A 386 1.80 -20.38 11.27
N SER A 387 2.42 -19.40 10.66
CA SER A 387 2.88 -18.17 11.30
C SER A 387 2.28 -16.96 10.60
N VAL A 388 2.01 -15.95 11.39
CA VAL A 388 1.59 -14.64 10.89
C VAL A 388 2.81 -13.99 10.25
N ILE A 389 2.90 -14.01 8.91
CA ILE A 389 4.06 -13.54 8.18
C ILE A 389 3.71 -12.22 7.51
N ASP A 390 4.38 -11.16 7.93
CA ASP A 390 4.54 -9.92 7.18
C ASP A 390 5.82 -10.04 6.34
N GLN A 391 5.90 -9.33 5.21
CA GLN A 391 7.11 -9.30 4.35
C GLN A 391 8.37 -8.86 5.12
N CYS A 392 8.19 -8.08 6.20
CA CYS A 392 9.29 -7.66 7.06
C CYS A 392 9.82 -8.78 7.96
N THR A 393 9.03 -9.78 8.29
CA THR A 393 9.40 -10.85 9.24
C THR A 393 9.52 -12.22 8.59
N GLY A 394 8.82 -12.47 7.51
CA GLY A 394 8.64 -13.79 6.91
C GLY A 394 9.23 -13.96 5.51
N GLY A 395 10.11 -13.07 5.07
CA GLY A 395 10.77 -13.17 3.78
C GLY A 395 11.74 -14.35 3.66
N LEU A 396 12.37 -14.49 2.51
CA LEU A 396 13.30 -15.57 2.17
C LEU A 396 12.64 -16.97 2.20
N ASN A 397 11.43 -17.09 1.61
CA ASN A 397 10.72 -18.36 1.44
C ASN A 397 11.38 -19.29 0.39
N PHE A 398 12.69 -19.19 0.26
CA PHE A 398 13.52 -19.94 -0.68
C PHE A 398 14.97 -20.08 -0.17
N VAL A 399 15.76 -20.94 -0.82
CA VAL A 399 17.20 -21.06 -0.57
C VAL A 399 17.93 -19.85 -1.16
N THR A 400 18.49 -19.01 -0.31
CA THR A 400 19.22 -17.80 -0.69
C THR A 400 20.60 -18.11 -1.30
N ALA A 401 21.06 -17.28 -2.24
CA ALA A 401 22.41 -17.42 -2.83
C ALA A 401 23.54 -17.12 -1.81
N ARG A 402 23.33 -16.12 -0.96
CA ARG A 402 24.17 -15.84 0.21
C ARG A 402 23.71 -16.71 1.38
N GLN A 403 24.59 -16.95 2.37
CA GLN A 403 24.16 -17.61 3.60
C GLN A 403 23.00 -16.84 4.23
N ARG A 404 21.90 -17.55 4.57
CA ARG A 404 20.70 -16.95 5.17
C ARG A 404 21.04 -16.10 6.40
N ARG A 405 21.95 -16.61 7.25
CA ARG A 405 22.42 -15.92 8.44
C ARG A 405 22.97 -14.52 8.12
N ASP A 406 23.82 -14.41 7.10
CA ASP A 406 24.46 -13.15 6.72
C ASP A 406 23.44 -12.14 6.16
N VAL A 407 22.46 -12.62 5.38
CA VAL A 407 21.35 -11.81 4.89
C VAL A 407 20.53 -11.25 6.06
N LEU A 408 20.22 -12.09 7.06
CA LEU A 408 19.46 -11.68 8.25
C LEU A 408 20.26 -10.69 9.13
N LEU A 409 21.57 -10.86 9.25
CA LEU A 409 22.45 -9.91 9.96
C LEU A 409 22.46 -8.54 9.28
N ASP A 410 22.57 -8.49 7.96
CA ASP A 410 22.47 -7.23 7.20
C ASP A 410 21.14 -6.55 7.45
N TYR A 411 20.05 -7.32 7.40
CA TYR A 411 18.70 -6.79 7.64
C TYR A 411 18.55 -6.17 9.02
N VAL A 412 18.98 -6.88 10.08
CA VAL A 412 18.97 -6.37 11.45
C VAL A 412 19.81 -5.09 11.58
N ARG A 413 21.01 -5.07 10.95
CA ARG A 413 21.90 -3.91 10.98
C ARG A 413 21.26 -2.68 10.35
N VAL A 414 20.62 -2.84 9.19
CA VAL A 414 19.88 -1.75 8.53
C VAL A 414 18.77 -1.23 9.44
N LEU A 415 17.90 -2.10 9.95
CA LEU A 415 16.77 -1.68 10.79
C LEU A 415 17.24 -0.98 12.08
N LYS A 416 18.27 -1.49 12.76
CA LYS A 416 18.84 -0.87 13.97
C LYS A 416 19.36 0.54 13.68
N SER A 417 20.01 0.75 12.53
CA SER A 417 20.55 2.05 12.16
C SER A 417 19.45 3.04 11.81
N ILE A 418 18.57 2.68 10.85
CA ILE A 418 17.62 3.65 10.29
C ILE A 418 16.46 3.99 11.22
N TYR A 419 16.07 3.07 12.13
CA TYR A 419 15.00 3.29 13.11
C TYR A 419 15.51 3.68 14.50
N HIS A 420 16.83 3.93 14.65
CA HIS A 420 17.31 4.61 15.84
C HIS A 420 16.69 6.02 15.92
N PRO A 421 16.14 6.45 17.09
CA PRO A 421 15.43 7.73 17.18
C PRO A 421 16.24 8.93 16.65
N ASP A 422 17.54 9.02 17.01
CA ASP A 422 18.39 10.12 16.54
C ASP A 422 18.50 10.19 15.03
N ALA A 423 18.71 9.04 14.37
CA ALA A 423 18.85 8.94 12.92
C ALA A 423 17.53 9.28 12.22
N TYR A 424 16.43 8.67 12.67
CA TYR A 424 15.11 8.92 12.09
C TYR A 424 14.70 10.40 12.17
N PHE A 425 14.75 10.99 13.36
CA PHE A 425 14.35 12.39 13.55
C PHE A 425 15.32 13.38 12.89
N LEU A 426 16.61 13.00 12.72
CA LEU A 426 17.56 13.79 11.93
C LEU A 426 17.14 13.82 10.46
N ARG A 427 16.74 12.68 9.87
CA ARG A 427 16.24 12.64 8.50
C ARG A 427 14.97 13.46 8.33
N VAL A 428 14.02 13.38 9.27
CA VAL A 428 12.83 14.26 9.27
C VAL A 428 13.21 15.74 9.19
N ARG A 429 14.17 16.19 10.03
CA ARG A 429 14.64 17.58 10.02
C ARG A 429 15.32 17.97 8.71
N ARG A 430 16.12 17.05 8.11
CA ARG A 430 16.77 17.26 6.80
C ARG A 430 15.74 17.39 5.68
N VAL A 431 14.73 16.53 5.65
CA VAL A 431 13.62 16.62 4.68
C VAL A 431 12.86 17.93 4.85
N ALA A 432 12.45 18.26 6.07
CA ALA A 432 11.71 19.48 6.33
C ALA A 432 12.43 20.76 5.84
N ARG A 433 13.77 20.79 5.90
CA ARG A 433 14.57 21.89 5.34
C ARG A 433 14.58 21.91 3.80
N LYS A 434 14.47 20.75 3.15
CA LYS A 434 14.53 20.60 1.69
C LYS A 434 13.16 20.79 1.01
N LEU A 435 12.06 20.58 1.73
CA LEU A 435 10.70 20.71 1.19
C LEU A 435 10.43 22.19 0.81
N LYS A 436 10.27 22.44 -0.48
CA LYS A 436 9.90 23.76 -0.99
C LYS A 436 8.38 23.85 -1.11
N LEU A 437 7.72 24.06 0.01
CA LEU A 437 6.28 24.28 0.08
C LEU A 437 6.01 25.75 -0.27
N GLY A 438 5.61 26.00 -1.51
CA GLY A 438 5.09 27.29 -1.94
C GLY A 438 3.69 27.53 -1.33
N PRO A 439 3.20 28.79 -1.28
CA PRO A 439 1.80 29.04 -1.00
C PRO A 439 0.96 28.34 -2.10
N LEU A 440 -0.01 27.51 -1.70
CA LEU A 440 -1.03 26.93 -2.59
C LEU A 440 -1.83 27.98 -3.38
N ALA A 441 -1.54 29.25 -3.18
CA ALA A 441 -2.26 30.42 -3.68
C ALA A 441 -1.37 31.41 -4.43
N GLN A 442 -0.66 30.99 -5.48
CA GLN A 442 -0.25 31.94 -6.52
C GLN A 442 -1.32 32.11 -7.62
N TYR A 443 -2.55 31.68 -7.38
CA TYR A 443 -3.63 31.86 -8.33
C TYR A 443 -4.72 32.73 -7.72
N PRO A 444 -4.99 33.91 -8.31
CA PRO A 444 -6.09 34.75 -7.87
C PRO A 444 -7.39 33.98 -8.03
N ALA A 445 -8.11 33.77 -6.94
CA ALA A 445 -9.54 33.52 -7.04
C ALA A 445 -10.13 34.75 -7.73
N GLU A 446 -10.95 34.55 -8.77
CA GLU A 446 -11.68 35.61 -9.46
C GLU A 446 -12.71 36.32 -8.55
N THR A 447 -12.69 36.06 -7.25
CA THR A 447 -13.49 36.79 -6.26
C THR A 447 -12.55 37.58 -5.35
N SER A 448 -12.39 38.82 -5.73
CA SER A 448 -11.87 39.98 -5.03
C SER A 448 -11.78 39.87 -3.50
N ARG A 449 -10.56 39.54 -2.97
CA ARG A 449 -10.00 40.14 -1.75
C ARG A 449 -8.46 40.15 -1.87
N PRO A 450 -7.76 41.26 -1.56
CA PRO A 450 -6.31 41.36 -1.70
C PRO A 450 -5.61 40.34 -0.81
N SER A 451 -4.63 39.61 -1.42
CA SER A 451 -3.83 38.59 -0.74
C SER A 451 -3.06 39.20 0.44
N ARG A 452 -3.56 38.96 1.65
CA ARG A 452 -2.77 39.12 2.86
C ARG A 452 -1.63 38.08 2.82
N LYS A 453 -0.38 38.49 3.10
CA LYS A 453 0.73 37.56 3.27
C LYS A 453 0.31 36.44 4.22
N ARG A 454 0.34 35.19 3.76
CA ARG A 454 -0.03 34.03 4.56
C ARG A 454 0.84 33.97 5.82
N GLY A 455 0.21 34.06 6.97
CA GLY A 455 0.83 33.76 8.25
C GLY A 455 1.07 32.27 8.42
N MET A 456 1.94 31.90 9.35
CA MET A 456 2.35 30.54 9.73
C MET A 456 1.17 29.54 9.95
N PHE A 457 -0.06 30.02 10.11
CA PHE A 457 -1.26 29.24 10.43
C PHE A 457 -2.32 29.24 9.31
N GLU A 458 -2.02 29.80 8.13
CA GLU A 458 -2.97 29.79 7.02
C GLU A 458 -3.03 28.39 6.38
N GLY A 459 -4.20 27.76 6.42
CA GLY A 459 -4.43 26.39 5.99
C GLY A 459 -4.44 25.36 7.12
N VAL A 460 -4.16 25.77 8.36
CA VAL A 460 -4.31 24.93 9.55
C VAL A 460 -5.77 24.95 9.99
N THR A 461 -6.42 23.80 9.95
CA THR A 461 -7.81 23.63 10.37
C THR A 461 -7.90 23.43 11.90
N LEU A 462 -9.08 23.66 12.49
CA LEU A 462 -9.34 23.30 13.89
C LEU A 462 -9.09 21.80 14.15
N LEU A 463 -9.29 20.98 13.14
CA LEU A 463 -9.01 19.54 13.20
C LEU A 463 -7.49 19.27 13.30
N ASP A 464 -6.68 19.99 12.54
CA ASP A 464 -5.21 19.87 12.61
C ASP A 464 -4.69 20.29 14.00
N ILE A 465 -5.24 21.34 14.58
CA ILE A 465 -4.91 21.77 15.94
C ILE A 465 -5.29 20.70 16.96
N LYS A 466 -6.50 20.13 16.88
CA LYS A 466 -6.94 19.06 17.76
C LYS A 466 -6.05 17.82 17.62
N ARG A 467 -5.69 17.44 16.40
CA ARG A 467 -4.77 16.33 16.13
C ARG A 467 -3.39 16.60 16.73
N LEU A 468 -2.83 17.80 16.52
CA LEU A 468 -1.54 18.16 17.09
C LEU A 468 -1.53 18.11 18.62
N LEU A 469 -2.55 18.68 19.28
CA LEU A 469 -2.69 18.61 20.75
C LEU A 469 -2.79 17.17 21.24
N ARG A 470 -3.53 16.31 20.52
CA ARG A 470 -3.64 14.90 20.83
C ARG A 470 -2.30 14.17 20.68
N ILE A 471 -1.53 14.45 19.61
CA ILE A 471 -0.20 13.89 19.39
C ILE A 471 0.74 14.32 20.54
N ILE A 472 0.76 15.61 20.90
CA ILE A 472 1.59 16.11 22.00
C ILE A 472 1.25 15.41 23.32
N TRP A 473 -0.04 15.29 23.62
CA TRP A 473 -0.51 14.58 24.81
C TRP A 473 -0.13 13.10 24.80
N HIS A 474 -0.35 12.42 23.66
CA HIS A 474 -0.03 11.00 23.50
C HIS A 474 1.46 10.72 23.63
N VAL A 475 2.31 11.54 22.98
CA VAL A 475 3.77 11.44 23.07
C VAL A 475 4.26 11.71 24.48
N GLY A 476 3.76 12.78 25.13
CA GLY A 476 4.17 13.16 26.48
C GLY A 476 3.86 12.10 27.53
N LEU A 477 2.69 11.44 27.44
CA LEU A 477 2.26 10.44 28.42
C LEU A 477 2.74 9.02 28.11
N ARG A 478 2.66 8.59 26.84
CA ARG A 478 2.95 7.20 26.47
C ARG A 478 4.37 6.96 25.99
N HIS A 479 5.01 8.00 25.43
CA HIS A 479 6.34 7.91 24.84
C HIS A 479 7.29 9.01 25.35
N PRO A 480 7.46 9.20 26.69
CA PRO A 480 8.24 10.32 27.24
C PRO A 480 9.68 10.36 26.76
N LYS A 481 10.29 9.19 26.43
CA LYS A 481 11.63 9.12 25.86
C LYS A 481 11.72 9.73 24.46
N LEU A 482 10.63 9.78 23.70
CA LEU A 482 10.58 10.40 22.38
C LEU A 482 10.24 11.89 22.42
N ALA A 483 9.69 12.40 23.53
CA ALA A 483 9.28 13.79 23.66
C ALA A 483 10.40 14.80 23.32
N PRO A 484 11.68 14.62 23.74
CA PRO A 484 12.76 15.52 23.36
C PRO A 484 13.01 15.57 21.85
N HIS A 485 12.93 14.40 21.16
CA HIS A 485 13.10 14.33 19.70
C HIS A 485 11.97 15.04 18.96
N PHE A 486 10.72 14.84 19.42
CA PHE A 486 9.54 15.53 18.89
C PHE A 486 9.65 17.04 19.06
N LEU A 487 9.94 17.51 20.28
CA LEU A 487 10.04 18.92 20.59
C LEU A 487 11.15 19.59 19.77
N ARG A 488 12.36 19.01 19.78
CA ARG A 488 13.49 19.52 19.00
C ARG A 488 13.15 19.62 17.51
N THR A 489 12.57 18.55 16.94
CA THR A 489 12.24 18.53 15.51
C THR A 489 11.16 19.56 15.17
N PHE A 490 10.14 19.68 16.02
CA PHE A 490 9.09 20.69 15.86
C PHE A 490 9.65 22.11 15.90
N CYS A 491 10.47 22.44 16.91
CA CYS A 491 11.08 23.77 17.05
C CYS A 491 12.03 24.10 15.88
N GLU A 492 12.89 23.15 15.47
CA GLU A 492 13.77 23.36 14.32
C GLU A 492 12.97 23.58 13.03
N CYS A 493 11.93 22.76 12.77
CA CYS A 493 11.08 22.94 11.60
C CYS A 493 10.33 24.27 11.62
N ALA A 494 9.75 24.63 12.74
CA ALA A 494 9.03 25.91 12.89
C ALA A 494 9.96 27.12 12.67
N TRP A 495 11.23 26.99 13.01
CA TRP A 495 12.23 28.04 12.81
C TRP A 495 12.71 28.16 11.36
N TYR A 496 13.09 27.03 10.74
CA TYR A 496 13.73 27.05 9.42
C TYR A 496 12.74 26.97 8.24
N ASN A 497 11.64 26.26 8.41
CA ASN A 497 10.61 26.07 7.36
C ASN A 497 9.22 25.86 7.98
N PRO A 498 8.57 26.92 8.45
CA PRO A 498 7.26 26.83 9.11
C PRO A 498 6.20 26.11 8.24
N CYS A 499 6.29 26.26 6.91
CA CYS A 499 5.36 25.60 5.99
C CYS A 499 5.48 24.07 6.01
N ALA A 500 6.65 23.52 6.37
CA ALA A 500 6.89 22.07 6.44
C ALA A 500 6.48 21.43 7.78
N VAL A 501 6.00 22.20 8.76
CA VAL A 501 5.63 21.71 10.09
C VAL A 501 4.59 20.60 10.01
N LYS A 502 3.56 20.72 9.15
CA LYS A 502 2.55 19.68 8.96
C LYS A 502 3.17 18.37 8.44
N SER A 503 4.01 18.45 7.40
CA SER A 503 4.69 17.27 6.83
C SER A 503 5.66 16.66 7.85
N ALA A 504 6.40 17.48 8.61
CA ALA A 504 7.27 16.99 9.66
C ALA A 504 6.48 16.30 10.78
N ALA A 505 5.36 16.88 11.23
CA ALA A 505 4.48 16.28 12.22
C ALA A 505 3.92 14.92 11.75
N THR A 506 3.53 14.81 10.48
CA THR A 506 3.11 13.53 9.88
C THR A 506 4.22 12.49 9.97
N MET A 507 5.44 12.81 9.48
CA MET A 507 6.57 11.90 9.53
C MET A 507 6.98 11.52 10.96
N MET A 508 6.96 12.46 11.91
CA MET A 508 7.23 12.18 13.32
C MET A 508 6.18 11.23 13.91
N THR A 509 4.90 11.44 13.60
CA THR A 509 3.81 10.62 14.14
C THR A 509 3.86 9.18 13.62
N LEU A 510 4.28 8.96 12.37
CA LEU A 510 4.52 7.62 11.83
C LEU A 510 5.57 6.84 12.64
N TYR A 511 6.55 7.51 13.23
CA TYR A 511 7.55 6.86 14.08
C TYR A 511 6.95 6.17 15.32
N LEU A 512 5.80 6.65 15.82
CA LEU A 512 5.14 6.04 16.98
C LEU A 512 4.79 4.57 16.74
N HIS A 513 4.51 4.22 15.49
CA HIS A 513 4.31 2.84 15.08
C HIS A 513 5.63 2.20 14.60
N LEU A 514 6.34 2.87 13.69
CA LEU A 514 7.49 2.30 12.97
C LEU A 514 8.67 1.98 13.90
N GLY A 515 8.93 2.80 14.92
CA GLY A 515 10.00 2.55 15.88
C GLY A 515 9.78 1.26 16.68
N PRO A 516 8.66 1.10 17.40
CA PRO A 516 8.33 -0.15 18.10
C PRO A 516 8.22 -1.36 17.17
N PHE A 517 7.63 -1.22 15.98
CA PHE A 517 7.54 -2.27 14.98
C PHE A 517 8.93 -2.74 14.55
N ALA A 518 9.86 -1.83 14.23
CA ALA A 518 11.23 -2.20 13.88
C ALA A 518 11.93 -2.96 15.02
N GLN A 519 11.74 -2.56 16.28
CA GLN A 519 12.30 -3.28 17.43
C GLN A 519 11.71 -4.69 17.56
N GLN A 520 10.43 -4.87 17.31
CA GLN A 520 9.80 -6.19 17.30
C GLN A 520 10.41 -7.07 16.19
N VAL A 521 10.50 -6.55 14.96
CA VAL A 521 11.10 -7.28 13.82
C VAL A 521 12.56 -7.66 14.12
N ILE A 522 13.36 -6.72 14.65
CA ILE A 522 14.74 -6.97 15.05
C ILE A 522 14.81 -8.15 16.02
N GLY A 523 14.00 -8.14 17.07
CA GLY A 523 13.99 -9.22 18.07
C GLY A 523 13.55 -10.58 17.49
N ASP A 524 12.59 -10.59 16.56
CA ASP A 524 12.15 -11.82 15.88
C ASP A 524 13.26 -12.40 15.00
N ILE A 525 13.96 -11.55 14.26
CA ILE A 525 15.05 -11.96 13.36
C ILE A 525 16.30 -12.38 14.17
N GLU A 526 16.62 -11.69 15.26
CA GLU A 526 17.73 -12.10 16.15
C GLU A 526 17.51 -13.49 16.74
N ARG A 527 16.28 -13.79 17.20
CA ARG A 527 15.94 -15.15 17.65
C ARG A 527 16.07 -16.19 16.53
N LEU A 528 15.73 -15.83 15.29
CA LEU A 528 15.92 -16.72 14.15
C LEU A 528 17.42 -16.96 13.88
N ILE A 529 18.25 -15.92 13.96
CA ILE A 529 19.72 -16.05 13.83
C ILE A 529 20.28 -16.97 14.91
N GLU A 530 19.89 -16.80 16.18
CA GLU A 530 20.30 -17.66 17.29
C GLU A 530 19.94 -19.13 17.03
N ARG A 531 18.73 -19.41 16.54
CA ARG A 531 18.32 -20.78 16.16
C ARG A 531 19.18 -21.36 15.02
N ILE A 532 19.59 -20.52 14.06
CA ILE A 532 20.50 -20.93 12.97
C ILE A 532 21.88 -21.27 13.57
N ASP A 533 22.41 -20.43 14.46
CA ASP A 533 23.72 -20.58 15.07
C ASP A 533 23.81 -21.83 15.98
N HIS A 534 22.72 -22.20 16.63
CA HIS A 534 22.62 -23.42 17.44
C HIS A 534 22.26 -24.67 16.63
N GLY A 535 22.07 -24.56 15.30
CA GLY A 535 21.65 -25.68 14.45
C GLY A 535 20.23 -26.16 14.67
N GLU A 536 19.40 -25.34 15.31
CA GLU A 536 17.99 -25.65 15.60
C GLU A 536 17.04 -25.28 14.42
N TRP A 537 17.52 -24.42 13.52
CA TRP A 537 16.77 -24.09 12.33
C TRP A 537 16.97 -25.14 11.25
N GLN A 538 15.89 -25.74 10.78
CA GLN A 538 15.91 -26.68 9.67
C GLN A 538 15.31 -26.00 8.43
N SER A 539 15.99 -26.20 7.28
CA SER A 539 15.46 -25.76 5.99
C SER A 539 14.15 -26.51 5.70
N PRO A 540 13.05 -25.82 5.34
CA PRO A 540 11.86 -26.50 4.86
C PRO A 540 12.15 -27.36 3.62
N ASP A 541 11.28 -28.34 3.33
CA ASP A 541 11.36 -29.11 2.11
C ASP A 541 11.24 -28.21 0.88
N LEU A 542 11.85 -28.66 -0.22
CA LEU A 542 11.84 -27.89 -1.47
C LEU A 542 10.70 -28.34 -2.37
N VAL A 543 10.11 -27.37 -3.09
CA VAL A 543 9.21 -27.68 -4.22
C VAL A 543 10.01 -28.45 -5.26
N PRO A 544 9.52 -29.63 -5.74
CA PRO A 544 10.19 -30.37 -6.80
C PRO A 544 10.43 -29.47 -8.03
N ALA A 545 11.66 -29.51 -8.55
CA ALA A 545 11.97 -28.78 -9.77
C ALA A 545 11.03 -29.21 -10.91
N ALA A 546 10.38 -28.26 -11.55
CA ALA A 546 9.55 -28.57 -12.70
C ALA A 546 10.44 -29.07 -13.86
N PRO A 547 10.04 -30.13 -14.58
CA PRO A 547 10.74 -30.56 -15.78
C PRO A 547 10.89 -29.40 -16.75
N LEU A 548 12.03 -29.28 -17.41
CA LEU A 548 12.26 -28.30 -18.46
C LEU A 548 11.22 -28.52 -19.58
N GLU A 549 10.11 -27.81 -19.55
CA GLU A 549 9.26 -27.68 -20.74
C GLU A 549 10.12 -27.04 -21.83
N LYS A 550 10.32 -27.77 -22.93
CA LYS A 550 10.98 -27.24 -24.13
C LYS A 550 10.20 -26.00 -24.55
N SER A 551 10.84 -24.83 -24.35
CA SER A 551 10.32 -23.53 -24.79
C SER A 551 9.62 -23.66 -26.16
N PRO A 552 8.35 -23.26 -26.32
CA PRO A 552 7.79 -23.06 -27.64
C PRO A 552 8.65 -21.99 -28.30
N ARG A 553 9.26 -22.34 -29.43
CA ARG A 553 10.04 -21.41 -30.25
C ARG A 553 9.22 -20.14 -30.44
N SER A 554 9.83 -19.02 -30.09
CA SER A 554 9.33 -17.67 -30.31
C SER A 554 8.61 -17.55 -31.66
N ILE A 555 7.31 -17.27 -31.61
CA ILE A 555 6.63 -16.58 -32.71
C ILE A 555 6.95 -15.09 -32.52
N LEU A 556 8.13 -14.70 -32.96
CA LEU A 556 8.45 -13.33 -33.35
C LEU A 556 8.04 -13.23 -34.82
N ALA A 557 6.87 -12.70 -35.10
CA ALA A 557 6.55 -12.07 -36.36
C ALA A 557 5.37 -11.13 -36.18
N VAL A 558 5.65 -9.85 -36.49
CA VAL A 558 4.83 -8.66 -36.72
C VAL A 558 4.36 -7.91 -35.47
#